data_e62c8aba70d1b321d8a4ffd6611595e1
#
_entry.id   e62c8aba70d1b321d8a4ffd6611595e1
#
_cell.length_a   1.000
_cell.length_b   1.000
_cell.length_c   1.000
_cell.angle_alpha   90.00
_cell.angle_beta   90.00
_cell.angle_gamma   90.00
#
_symmetry.space_group_name_H-M   'P 1'
#
loop_
_entity.id
_entity.type
_entity.pdbx_description
1 polymer ?
#
loop_
_entity_poly.entity_id
_entity_poly.type
_entity_poly.pdbx_seq_one_letter_code
_entity_poly.pdbx_strand_id
1 'polypeptide(L)'
;MEKQAWIQDPGTTNTARFHWDPKSWSAEPMYFVDSGRPLTGAPPLLKTRRHMRRDAALKLWRKLQEQGWRQVKAQWAADVDV
;
A
#
# COMPACT_ATOMS: atom_id res chain seq x y z
N MET A 1 12.96 -1.33 0.39
CA MET A 1 11.58 -0.90 0.75
C MET A 1 11.41 -0.94 2.26
N GLU A 2 10.79 0.05 2.81
CA GLU A 2 10.47 0.13 4.23
C GLU A 2 9.44 -0.95 4.60
N LYS A 3 9.33 -1.25 5.91
CA LYS A 3 8.34 -2.21 6.40
C LYS A 3 6.91 -1.74 6.14
N GLN A 4 6.70 -0.44 6.02
CA GLN A 4 5.43 0.16 5.65
C GLN A 4 5.69 1.39 4.82
N ALA A 5 4.98 1.52 3.71
CA ALA A 5 5.05 2.69 2.85
C ALA A 5 3.70 2.92 2.17
N TRP A 6 3.39 4.18 1.93
CA TRP A 6 2.13 4.60 1.34
C TRP A 6 2.40 5.37 0.06
N ILE A 7 1.60 5.12 -0.96
CA ILE A 7 1.70 5.82 -2.24
C ILE A 7 0.29 6.18 -2.71
N GLN A 8 0.14 7.36 -3.29
CA GLN A 8 -1.17 7.90 -3.62
C GLN A 8 -1.15 8.56 -4.99
N ASP A 9 -2.23 8.35 -5.75
CA ASP A 9 -2.49 9.08 -6.99
C ASP A 9 -3.00 10.49 -6.62
N PRO A 10 -2.27 11.55 -6.96
CA PRO A 10 -2.69 12.92 -6.60
C PRO A 10 -3.98 13.35 -7.30
N GLY A 11 -4.31 12.74 -8.45
CA GLY A 11 -5.50 13.10 -9.19
C GLY A 11 -6.79 12.52 -8.63
N THR A 12 -6.74 11.28 -8.14
CA THR A 12 -7.94 10.56 -7.68
C THR A 12 -7.96 10.32 -6.19
N THR A 13 -6.84 10.52 -5.50
CA THR A 13 -6.58 10.12 -4.12
C THR A 13 -6.65 8.62 -3.86
N ASN A 14 -6.71 7.80 -4.91
CA ASN A 14 -6.52 6.36 -4.75
C ASN A 14 -5.18 6.09 -4.10
N THR A 15 -5.17 5.23 -3.10
CA THR A 15 -4.02 5.01 -2.23
C THR A 15 -3.69 3.53 -2.16
N ALA A 16 -2.42 3.20 -2.12
CA ALA A 16 -1.93 1.86 -1.86
C ALA A 16 -1.01 1.89 -0.64
N ARG A 17 -1.26 0.97 0.29
CA ARG A 17 -0.41 0.75 1.45
C ARG A 17 0.36 -0.53 1.25
N PHE A 18 1.69 -0.41 1.22
CA PHE A 18 2.60 -1.54 1.13
C PHE A 18 3.12 -1.82 2.53
N HIS A 19 2.88 -3.03 3.05
CA HIS A 19 3.39 -3.36 4.37
C HIS A 19 3.87 -4.81 4.43
N TRP A 20 4.97 -4.99 5.15
CA TRP A 20 5.61 -6.28 5.32
C TRP A 20 4.70 -7.23 6.10
N ASP A 21 4.64 -8.48 5.62
CA ASP A 21 3.97 -9.55 6.34
C ASP A 21 4.92 -10.12 7.40
N PRO A 22 4.68 -9.88 8.69
CA PRO A 22 5.57 -10.35 9.74
C PRO A 22 5.59 -11.87 9.90
N LYS A 23 4.65 -12.58 9.29
CA LYS A 23 4.58 -14.04 9.31
C LYS A 23 5.33 -14.68 8.15
N SER A 24 5.83 -13.89 7.20
CA SER A 24 6.57 -14.42 6.07
C SER A 24 7.97 -14.84 6.48
N TRP A 25 8.55 -15.78 5.70
CA TRP A 25 9.93 -16.21 5.93
C TRP A 25 10.91 -15.10 5.57
N SER A 26 11.98 -14.98 6.34
CA SER A 26 13.05 -14.02 6.04
C SER A 26 13.73 -14.30 4.69
N ALA A 27 13.77 -15.56 4.28
CA ALA A 27 14.33 -15.97 2.98
C ALA A 27 13.38 -15.65 1.83
N GLU A 28 12.09 -15.47 2.09
CA GLU A 28 11.09 -15.16 1.10
C GLU A 28 10.10 -14.14 1.68
N PRO A 29 10.52 -12.88 1.82
CA PRO A 29 9.67 -11.86 2.43
C PRO A 29 8.47 -11.56 1.54
N MET A 30 7.30 -11.48 2.18
CA MET A 30 6.03 -11.18 1.52
C MET A 30 5.53 -9.84 2.00
N TYR A 31 4.79 -9.17 1.13
CA TYR A 31 4.14 -7.90 1.43
C TYR A 31 2.66 -7.96 1.15
N PHE A 32 1.90 -7.25 1.97
CA PHE A 32 0.52 -6.92 1.65
C PHE A 32 0.48 -5.59 0.93
N VAL A 33 -0.38 -5.50 -0.08
CA VAL A 33 -0.67 -4.25 -0.77
C VAL A 33 -2.17 -4.02 -0.65
N ASP A 34 -2.52 -3.06 0.20
CA ASP A 34 -3.90 -2.69 0.45
C ASP A 34 -4.24 -1.48 -0.42
N SER A 35 -5.33 -1.56 -1.17
CA SER A 35 -5.80 -0.44 -1.96
C SER A 35 -7.08 0.14 -1.39
N GLY A 36 -7.20 1.45 -1.45
CA GLY A 36 -8.34 2.15 -0.92
C GLY A 36 -8.27 3.63 -1.22
N ARG A 37 -9.13 4.40 -0.56
CA ARG A 37 -9.15 5.85 -0.69
C ARG A 37 -9.56 6.47 0.64
N PRO A 38 -8.81 7.46 1.14
CA PRO A 38 -9.24 8.20 2.31
C PRO A 38 -10.47 9.04 1.98
N LEU A 39 -11.39 9.15 2.95
CA LEU A 39 -12.59 9.97 2.82
C LEU A 39 -12.59 11.04 3.90
N THR A 40 -12.98 12.25 3.55
CA THR A 40 -13.09 13.35 4.50
C THR A 40 -14.27 13.13 5.42
N GLY A 41 -14.03 13.12 6.74
CA GLY A 41 -15.09 12.99 7.73
C GLY A 41 -15.74 11.61 7.82
N ALA A 42 -15.13 10.58 7.21
CA ALA A 42 -15.65 9.22 7.20
C ALA A 42 -14.49 8.21 7.22
N PRO A 43 -14.73 6.96 7.62
CA PRO A 43 -13.72 5.92 7.50
C PRO A 43 -13.24 5.76 6.06
N PRO A 44 -12.00 5.32 5.84
CA PRO A 44 -11.49 5.13 4.48
C PRO A 44 -12.29 4.07 3.74
N LEU A 45 -12.42 4.25 2.43
CA LEU A 45 -13.00 3.24 1.55
C LEU A 45 -11.90 2.25 1.17
N LEU A 46 -11.90 1.08 1.80
CA LEU A 46 -10.94 0.02 1.52
C LEU A 46 -11.50 -0.91 0.45
N LYS A 47 -10.68 -1.26 -0.52
CA LYS A 47 -11.12 -2.03 -1.69
C LYS A 47 -10.56 -3.44 -1.71
N THR A 48 -9.24 -3.57 -1.71
CA THR A 48 -8.58 -4.88 -1.87
C THR A 48 -7.35 -5.01 -1.01
N ARG A 49 -7.00 -6.26 -0.72
CA ARG A 49 -5.70 -6.62 -0.17
C ARG A 49 -5.09 -7.69 -1.06
N ARG A 50 -3.87 -7.47 -1.52
CA ARG A 50 -3.09 -8.44 -2.28
C ARG A 50 -1.89 -8.87 -1.46
N HIS A 51 -1.50 -10.13 -1.61
CA HIS A 51 -0.32 -10.69 -0.95
C HIS A 51 0.69 -11.06 -2.03
N MET A 52 1.89 -10.54 -1.96
CA MET A 52 2.89 -10.72 -3.00
C MET A 52 4.30 -10.72 -2.45
N ARG A 53 5.23 -11.28 -3.23
CA ARG A 53 6.64 -11.25 -2.88
C ARG A 53 7.18 -9.82 -2.93
N ARG A 54 8.26 -9.60 -2.20
CA ARG A 54 8.90 -8.29 -2.11
C ARG A 54 9.30 -7.73 -3.47
N ASP A 55 9.86 -8.58 -4.36
CA ASP A 55 10.26 -8.13 -5.68
C ASP A 55 9.05 -7.69 -6.54
N ALA A 56 7.94 -8.40 -6.46
CA ALA A 56 6.70 -8.01 -7.13
C ALA A 56 6.15 -6.70 -6.55
N ALA A 57 6.21 -6.54 -5.24
CA ALA A 57 5.77 -5.31 -4.58
C ALA A 57 6.63 -4.11 -5.02
N LEU A 58 7.96 -4.29 -5.13
CA LEU A 58 8.85 -3.24 -5.62
C LEU A 58 8.56 -2.86 -7.06
N LYS A 59 8.28 -3.83 -7.92
CA LYS A 59 7.90 -3.57 -9.32
C LYS A 59 6.62 -2.77 -9.39
N LEU A 60 5.63 -3.15 -8.59
CA LEU A 60 4.35 -2.42 -8.54
C LEU A 60 4.56 -0.99 -8.03
N TRP A 61 5.35 -0.81 -6.99
CA TRP A 61 5.69 0.52 -6.46
C TRP A 61 6.28 1.42 -7.56
N ARG A 62 7.27 0.92 -8.28
CA ARG A 62 7.91 1.66 -9.37
C ARG A 62 6.94 2.00 -10.49
N LYS A 63 6.07 1.04 -10.84
CA LYS A 63 5.05 1.26 -11.86
C LYS A 63 4.10 2.39 -11.47
N LEU A 64 3.66 2.40 -10.21
CA LEU A 64 2.79 3.47 -9.72
C LEU A 64 3.50 4.82 -9.74
N GLN A 65 4.77 4.88 -9.36
CA GLN A 65 5.55 6.10 -9.46
C GLN A 65 5.65 6.60 -10.91
N GLU A 66 5.86 5.70 -11.87
CA GLU A 66 5.88 6.03 -13.29
C GLU A 66 4.55 6.60 -13.77
N GLN A 67 3.45 6.19 -13.15
CA GLN A 67 2.11 6.70 -13.44
C GLN A 67 1.79 8.02 -12.73
N GLY A 68 2.75 8.58 -12.00
CA GLY A 68 2.57 9.85 -11.32
C GLY A 68 2.15 9.76 -9.86
N TRP A 69 2.02 8.56 -9.31
CA TRP A 69 1.73 8.38 -7.88
C TRP A 69 2.90 8.85 -7.04
N ARG A 70 2.62 9.37 -5.85
CA ARG A 70 3.63 9.92 -4.95
C ARG A 70 3.56 9.27 -3.59
N GLN A 71 4.73 9.07 -2.97
CA GLN A 71 4.80 8.60 -1.60
C GLN A 71 4.17 9.63 -0.68
N VAL A 72 3.33 9.16 0.24
CA VAL A 72 2.62 9.99 1.21
C VAL A 72 2.75 9.37 2.60
N LYS A 73 2.37 10.13 3.62
CA LYS A 73 2.26 9.61 4.97
C LYS A 73 1.00 8.73 5.08
N ALA A 74 0.85 8.04 6.21
CA ALA A 74 -0.29 7.15 6.43
C ALA A 74 -1.62 7.86 6.20
N GLN A 75 -2.50 7.22 5.47
CA GLN A 75 -3.80 7.76 5.09
C GLN A 75 -4.96 7.17 5.92
N TRP A 76 -4.71 6.07 6.62
CA TRP A 76 -5.65 5.47 7.58
C TRP A 76 -4.88 4.70 8.65
N ALA A 77 -5.59 4.30 9.71
CA ALA A 77 -4.96 3.60 10.83
C ALA A 77 -4.57 2.18 10.44
N ALA A 78 -3.47 1.68 11.01
CA ALA A 78 -2.92 0.36 10.70
C ALA A 78 -3.85 -0.79 11.09
N ASP A 79 -4.74 -0.57 12.05
CA ASP A 79 -5.71 -1.56 12.53
C ASP A 79 -6.99 -1.62 11.69
N VAL A 80 -7.11 -0.76 10.69
CA VAL A 80 -8.24 -0.79 9.75
C VAL A 80 -7.94 -1.84 8.68
N ASP A 81 -8.77 -2.84 8.58
CA ASP A 81 -8.62 -3.93 7.61
C ASP A 81 -9.48 -3.75 6.37
N VAL A 82 -8.96 -4.32 5.30
CA VAL A 82 -9.66 -4.41 4.03
C VAL A 82 -10.78 -5.44 4.10
#